data_adae887fbf3e7d96d4f9ecbbda2ce27f
#
_entry.id   adae887fbf3e7d96d4f9ecbbda2ce27f
#
_cell.length_a   1.000
_cell.length_b   1.000
_cell.length_c   1.000
_cell.angle_alpha   90.00
_cell.angle_beta   90.00
_cell.angle_gamma   90.00
#
_symmetry.space_group_name_H-M   'P 1'
#
loop_
_entity.id
_entity.type
_entity.pdbx_description
1 polymer ?
#
loop_
_entity_poly.entity_id
_entity_poly.type
_entity_poly.pdbx_seq_one_letter_code
_entity_poly.pdbx_strand_id
1 'polypeptide(L)'
;NNRDNHGGNNNHDDHHGGGRRGRRGRRNRNRNRDHNNGGGNNGNNNDNQNFNPEDLQEVAGIADVQDNGSAFIRTTGYRQSNADVYVPQKLVRQSGLRSGDAVTAQVRANGQSHSQGNGRNRRSYNQVVRVDAINGQTTEAAKARKEFHKLTPLYPNRRLRLETAPKILTTRVIDLVMPIGKGQRALIVSPPKAGKTTILQNIANAIATNNPECY
;
A
#
# COMPACT_ATOMS: atom_id res chain seq x y z
N ASN A 1 -55.96 4.37 20.45
CA ASN A 1 -55.86 4.72 21.85
C ASN A 1 -54.50 5.41 22.06
N ASN A 2 -54.46 6.70 21.97
CA ASN A 2 -54.62 7.71 23.01
C ASN A 2 -53.46 7.68 23.99
N ARG A 3 -52.77 8.68 24.32
CA ARG A 3 -52.87 10.14 24.45
C ARG A 3 -51.53 10.59 25.01
N ASP A 4 -50.98 11.64 24.49
CA ASP A 4 -50.89 13.01 25.09
C ASP A 4 -49.88 13.10 26.24
N ASN A 5 -48.91 13.97 26.21
CA ASN A 5 -48.88 15.44 26.10
C ASN A 5 -48.25 16.03 27.36
N HIS A 6 -47.63 17.18 27.20
CA HIS A 6 -47.13 18.18 28.17
C HIS A 6 -45.66 18.03 28.60
N GLY A 7 -44.79 18.98 28.37
CA GLY A 7 -44.95 20.45 28.37
C GLY A 7 -44.45 20.99 29.72
N GLY A 8 -43.47 21.86 29.68
CA GLY A 8 -43.04 22.57 30.87
C GLY A 8 -41.63 23.12 30.76
N ASN A 9 -41.52 24.19 30.12
CA ASN A 9 -40.90 25.48 30.31
C ASN A 9 -40.73 25.89 31.79
N ASN A 10 -39.52 26.35 32.20
CA ASN A 10 -39.41 27.60 32.97
C ASN A 10 -37.92 27.99 33.17
N ASN A 11 -37.72 29.22 32.77
CA ASN A 11 -36.70 30.19 33.18
C ASN A 11 -36.52 30.32 34.71
N HIS A 12 -35.30 30.72 35.10
CA HIS A 12 -35.00 31.85 36.02
C HIS A 12 -33.50 31.94 36.16
N ASP A 13 -32.90 32.93 35.62
CA ASP A 13 -32.40 34.20 36.14
C ASP A 13 -31.75 34.19 37.52
N ASP A 14 -30.60 34.79 37.45
CA ASP A 14 -30.09 35.81 38.33
C ASP A 14 -28.93 35.47 39.30
N HIS A 15 -27.97 36.31 39.11
CA HIS A 15 -27.20 37.17 39.99
C HIS A 15 -25.80 36.76 40.54
N HIS A 16 -24.93 37.65 40.07
CA HIS A 16 -23.91 38.42 40.85
C HIS A 16 -22.68 37.71 41.45
N GLY A 17 -21.62 38.25 41.05
CA GLY A 17 -20.62 39.10 41.74
C GLY A 17 -19.22 38.57 41.43
N GLY A 18 -18.30 39.27 40.82
CA GLY A 18 -17.65 40.45 41.32
C GLY A 18 -16.25 40.12 41.80
N GLY A 19 -15.24 40.70 41.21
CA GLY A 19 -13.89 40.71 41.76
C GLY A 19 -12.80 40.59 40.68
N ARG A 20 -12.41 41.63 40.02
CA ARG A 20 -11.37 42.70 40.21
C ARG A 20 -9.95 42.22 40.39
N ARG A 21 -9.13 42.72 39.46
CA ARG A 21 -7.69 43.12 39.55
C ARG A 21 -6.70 41.97 39.40
N GLY A 22 -5.73 42.07 38.53
CA GLY A 22 -4.83 43.12 38.18
C GLY A 22 -3.81 42.69 37.11
N ARG A 23 -3.57 43.59 36.28
CA ARG A 23 -2.33 44.34 36.00
C ARG A 23 -1.16 43.60 35.35
N ARG A 24 -0.86 44.18 34.18
CA ARG A 24 0.50 44.52 33.69
C ARG A 24 1.35 43.36 33.25
N GLY A 25 1.81 43.32 32.06
CA GLY A 25 2.28 44.33 31.14
C GLY A 25 3.52 43.75 30.46
N ARG A 26 3.63 43.94 29.26
CA ARG A 26 4.81 44.45 28.60
C ARG A 26 4.77 44.12 27.11
N ARG A 27 4.43 45.17 26.42
CA ARG A 27 4.78 45.33 24.99
C ARG A 27 6.29 45.14 24.85
N ASN A 28 6.69 44.27 23.96
CA ASN A 28 7.96 44.47 23.27
C ASN A 28 7.71 44.44 21.78
N ARG A 29 7.55 45.63 21.26
CA ARG A 29 7.67 45.90 19.82
C ARG A 29 9.17 45.88 19.53
N ASN A 30 9.62 44.96 18.74
CA ASN A 30 10.86 45.17 17.99
C ASN A 30 10.51 45.07 16.50
N ARG A 31 10.37 46.27 15.94
CA ARG A 31 10.42 46.52 14.48
C ARG A 31 11.89 46.48 14.11
N ASN A 32 12.28 45.48 13.33
CA ASN A 32 13.40 45.66 12.42
C ASN A 32 12.91 45.36 11.03
N ARG A 33 12.67 46.44 10.31
CA ARG A 33 12.64 46.47 8.86
C ARG A 33 14.10 46.52 8.44
N ASP A 34 14.54 45.47 7.76
CA ASP A 34 15.60 45.63 6.81
C ASP A 34 15.16 45.05 5.49
N HIS A 35 15.01 45.92 4.56
CA HIS A 35 14.98 45.69 3.14
C HIS A 35 16.30 45.01 2.76
N ASN A 36 16.26 43.85 2.21
CA ASN A 36 17.24 43.48 1.23
C ASN A 36 16.56 42.85 0.02
N ASN A 37 16.66 43.60 -1.04
CA ASN A 37 16.37 43.31 -2.41
C ASN A 37 17.42 42.32 -2.91
N GLY A 38 17.02 41.29 -3.62
CA GLY A 38 18.03 40.60 -4.42
C GLY A 38 17.74 39.15 -4.73
N GLY A 39 17.38 38.91 -5.94
CA GLY A 39 17.82 37.73 -6.65
C GLY A 39 16.83 36.56 -6.66
N GLY A 40 16.03 36.52 -7.71
CA GLY A 40 15.43 35.26 -8.18
C GLY A 40 16.53 34.24 -8.40
N ASN A 41 16.56 33.22 -7.55
CA ASN A 41 17.31 32.01 -7.83
C ASN A 41 16.32 30.97 -8.31
N ASN A 42 16.16 30.91 -9.62
CA ASN A 42 15.55 29.84 -10.34
C ASN A 42 16.50 28.64 -10.21
N GLY A 43 16.45 27.98 -9.06
CA GLY A 43 17.20 26.78 -8.76
C GLY A 43 16.66 25.62 -9.59
N ASN A 44 17.19 25.51 -10.79
CA ASN A 44 17.14 24.29 -11.59
C ASN A 44 17.99 23.26 -10.82
N ASN A 45 17.39 22.60 -9.84
CA ASN A 45 18.00 21.46 -9.15
C ASN A 45 18.09 20.30 -10.15
N ASN A 46 19.12 20.36 -10.97
CA ASN A 46 19.68 19.20 -11.63
C ASN A 46 20.38 18.39 -10.52
N ASP A 47 19.60 17.58 -9.80
CA ASP A 47 20.12 16.60 -8.82
C ASP A 47 20.82 15.45 -9.56
N ASN A 48 21.86 15.77 -10.34
CA ASN A 48 22.94 14.85 -10.65
C ASN A 48 23.86 14.79 -9.42
N GLN A 49 23.34 14.22 -8.34
CA GLN A 49 24.17 13.86 -7.20
C GLN A 49 25.06 12.71 -7.66
N ASN A 50 26.35 12.99 -7.83
CA ASN A 50 27.41 11.98 -7.92
C ASN A 50 27.36 11.20 -6.60
N PHE A 51 26.71 10.06 -6.63
CA PHE A 51 26.67 9.14 -5.50
C PHE A 51 27.95 8.33 -5.50
N ASN A 52 28.66 8.28 -4.37
CA ASN A 52 29.71 7.30 -4.17
C ASN A 52 29.03 5.91 -4.13
N PRO A 53 29.39 4.99 -5.03
CA PRO A 53 28.78 3.66 -5.07
C PRO A 53 28.93 2.86 -3.77
N GLU A 54 29.95 3.16 -2.98
CA GLU A 54 30.27 2.49 -1.71
C GLU A 54 29.28 2.78 -0.58
N ASP A 55 28.49 3.87 -0.69
CA ASP A 55 27.50 4.27 0.32
C ASP A 55 26.09 3.73 0.02
N LEU A 56 25.92 2.99 -1.08
CA LEU A 56 24.63 2.51 -1.53
C LEU A 56 24.42 1.05 -1.12
N GLN A 57 23.28 0.81 -0.50
CA GLN A 57 22.82 -0.53 -0.15
C GLN A 57 21.63 -0.91 -1.02
N GLU A 58 21.70 -2.09 -1.64
CA GLU A 58 20.59 -2.65 -2.41
C GLU A 58 19.49 -3.17 -1.48
N VAL A 59 18.26 -2.84 -1.82
CA VAL A 59 17.04 -3.27 -1.11
C VAL A 59 16.06 -3.80 -2.13
N ALA A 60 15.50 -4.98 -1.86
CA ALA A 60 14.44 -5.59 -2.66
C ALA A 60 13.18 -5.81 -1.81
N GLY A 61 12.02 -5.68 -2.43
CA GLY A 61 10.74 -5.89 -1.75
C GLY A 61 9.54 -5.57 -2.65
N ILE A 62 8.38 -5.50 -2.03
CA ILE A 62 7.12 -5.22 -2.71
C ILE A 62 6.71 -3.76 -2.47
N ALA A 63 6.38 -3.06 -3.54
CA ALA A 63 5.89 -1.69 -3.46
C ALA A 63 4.47 -1.62 -2.90
N ASP A 64 4.27 -0.74 -1.93
CA ASP A 64 2.99 -0.39 -1.34
C ASP A 64 2.76 1.12 -1.51
N VAL A 65 2.00 1.50 -2.54
CA VAL A 65 1.74 2.91 -2.88
C VAL A 65 0.63 3.45 -2.00
N GLN A 66 0.91 4.56 -1.34
CA GLN A 66 0.00 5.24 -0.42
C GLN A 66 -0.88 6.26 -1.15
N ASP A 67 -1.99 6.68 -0.53
CA ASP A 67 -2.94 7.66 -1.08
C ASP A 67 -2.31 9.02 -1.39
N ASN A 68 -1.27 9.40 -0.67
CA ASN A 68 -0.52 10.64 -0.90
C ASN A 68 0.44 10.55 -2.12
N GLY A 69 0.48 9.40 -2.80
CA GLY A 69 1.32 9.14 -3.96
C GLY A 69 2.78 8.79 -3.65
N SER A 70 3.19 8.73 -2.39
CA SER A 70 4.46 8.10 -1.99
C SER A 70 4.30 6.58 -1.90
N ALA A 71 5.38 5.85 -1.71
CA ALA A 71 5.32 4.41 -1.53
C ALA A 71 6.28 3.93 -0.43
N PHE A 72 6.03 2.71 0.04
CA PHE A 72 6.98 1.95 0.85
C PHE A 72 7.37 0.68 0.11
N ILE A 73 8.63 0.30 0.18
CA ILE A 73 9.09 -1.02 -0.22
C ILE A 73 9.04 -1.91 1.00
N ARG A 74 8.16 -2.90 0.99
CA ARG A 74 7.99 -3.90 2.04
C ARG A 74 9.05 -4.97 1.88
N THR A 75 10.01 -5.02 2.80
CA THR A 75 11.19 -5.91 2.69
C THR A 75 10.98 -7.26 3.38
N THR A 76 10.07 -7.33 4.36
CA THR A 76 9.85 -8.54 5.18
C THR A 76 8.48 -9.19 4.91
N GLY A 77 7.96 -9.08 3.70
CA GLY A 77 6.65 -9.58 3.29
C GLY A 77 5.64 -8.46 3.08
N TYR A 78 4.35 -8.73 3.30
CA TYR A 78 3.29 -7.74 3.00
C TYR A 78 2.93 -6.83 4.19
N ARG A 79 3.41 -7.15 5.39
CA ARG A 79 3.10 -6.37 6.60
C ARG A 79 4.11 -5.26 6.78
N GLN A 80 3.64 -4.15 7.35
CA GLN A 80 4.49 -3.01 7.70
C GLN A 80 5.54 -3.40 8.73
N SER A 81 6.79 -3.07 8.43
CA SER A 81 7.98 -3.37 9.24
C SER A 81 8.83 -2.12 9.44
N ASN A 82 9.70 -2.13 10.44
CA ASN A 82 10.70 -1.07 10.63
C ASN A 82 11.83 -1.15 9.60
N ALA A 83 11.97 -2.28 8.90
CA ALA A 83 12.93 -2.47 7.82
C ALA A 83 12.43 -1.96 6.46
N ASP A 84 11.17 -1.50 6.39
CA ASP A 84 10.60 -0.95 5.16
C ASP A 84 11.32 0.33 4.75
N VAL A 85 11.31 0.59 3.45
CA VAL A 85 12.01 1.73 2.87
C VAL A 85 11.03 2.68 2.21
N TYR A 86 11.19 3.96 2.46
CA TYR A 86 10.33 5.01 1.92
C TYR A 86 10.75 5.43 0.52
N VAL A 87 9.79 5.50 -0.39
CA VAL A 87 9.95 5.98 -1.77
C VAL A 87 9.22 7.32 -1.93
N PRO A 88 9.94 8.41 -2.20
CA PRO A 88 9.32 9.71 -2.43
C PRO A 88 8.38 9.70 -3.64
N GLN A 89 7.32 10.50 -3.58
CA GLN A 89 6.32 10.63 -4.66
C GLN A 89 6.95 10.93 -6.03
N LYS A 90 8.01 11.76 -6.06
CA LYS A 90 8.76 12.07 -7.28
C LYS A 90 9.30 10.80 -7.95
N LEU A 91 9.93 9.91 -7.16
CA LEU A 91 10.46 8.65 -7.66
C LEU A 91 9.36 7.67 -8.07
N VAL A 92 8.27 7.59 -7.32
CA VAL A 92 7.10 6.76 -7.68
C VAL A 92 6.57 7.13 -9.06
N ARG A 93 6.40 8.43 -9.33
CA ARG A 93 5.95 8.93 -10.64
C ARG A 93 7.00 8.73 -11.74
N GLN A 94 8.26 8.99 -11.42
CA GLN A 94 9.35 8.84 -12.39
C GLN A 94 9.58 7.40 -12.81
N SER A 95 9.43 6.44 -11.91
CA SER A 95 9.61 5.01 -12.19
C SER A 95 8.32 4.30 -12.62
N GLY A 96 7.15 4.94 -12.47
CA GLY A 96 5.86 4.33 -12.79
C GLY A 96 5.50 3.15 -11.88
N LEU A 97 5.89 3.24 -10.59
CA LEU A 97 5.61 2.23 -9.57
C LEU A 97 4.11 2.07 -9.33
N ARG A 98 3.69 0.84 -9.17
CA ARG A 98 2.32 0.46 -8.81
C ARG A 98 2.34 -0.42 -7.56
N SER A 99 1.28 -0.39 -6.78
CA SER A 99 1.13 -1.30 -5.63
C SER A 99 1.21 -2.75 -6.09
N GLY A 100 2.01 -3.54 -5.37
CA GLY A 100 2.24 -4.95 -5.69
C GLY A 100 3.43 -5.22 -6.62
N ASP A 101 4.12 -4.19 -7.14
CA ASP A 101 5.31 -4.39 -7.93
C ASP A 101 6.48 -4.91 -7.07
N ALA A 102 7.21 -5.90 -7.59
CA ALA A 102 8.50 -6.30 -7.04
C ALA A 102 9.56 -5.27 -7.47
N VAL A 103 10.22 -4.65 -6.50
CA VAL A 103 11.14 -3.52 -6.73
C VAL A 103 12.51 -3.85 -6.20
N THR A 104 13.52 -3.58 -7.01
CA THR A 104 14.92 -3.49 -6.59
C THR A 104 15.35 -2.04 -6.63
N ALA A 105 15.83 -1.53 -5.51
CA ALA A 105 16.14 -0.13 -5.32
C ALA A 105 17.41 0.06 -4.47
N GLN A 106 17.98 1.24 -4.51
CA GLN A 106 19.12 1.60 -3.72
C GLN A 106 18.79 2.65 -2.68
N VAL A 107 19.26 2.42 -1.46
CA VAL A 107 19.18 3.33 -0.32
C VAL A 107 20.59 3.70 0.13
N ARG A 108 20.73 4.87 0.73
CA ARG A 108 21.98 5.27 1.37
C ARG A 108 22.01 4.73 2.79
N ALA A 109 23.08 4.03 3.18
CA ALA A 109 23.23 3.42 4.51
C ALA A 109 23.07 4.44 5.65
N ASN A 110 23.56 5.68 5.46
CA ASN A 110 23.45 6.81 6.40
C ASN A 110 22.65 7.99 5.79
N GLY A 111 21.67 7.69 4.93
CA GLY A 111 20.95 8.66 4.16
C GLY A 111 19.82 9.37 4.92
N GLN A 112 19.07 10.20 4.16
CA GLN A 112 17.90 10.87 4.69
C GLN A 112 16.85 9.85 5.14
N SER A 113 16.38 10.01 6.36
CA SER A 113 15.30 9.20 6.89
C SER A 113 13.97 9.94 6.77
N HIS A 114 12.94 9.21 6.33
CA HIS A 114 11.56 9.69 6.37
C HIS A 114 10.92 9.29 7.70
N SER A 115 10.36 10.26 8.40
CA SER A 115 9.67 10.00 9.67
C SER A 115 8.17 10.04 9.48
N GLN A 116 7.48 8.97 9.89
CA GLN A 116 6.02 8.87 9.85
C GLN A 116 5.47 8.63 11.27
N GLY A 117 4.35 9.30 11.58
CA GLY A 117 3.67 9.21 12.88
C GLY A 117 3.97 10.37 13.82
N ASN A 118 3.17 10.51 14.87
CA ASN A 118 3.26 11.57 15.88
C ASN A 118 3.68 11.00 17.23
N GLY A 119 4.51 11.75 17.97
CA GLY A 119 4.88 11.44 19.35
C GLY A 119 5.63 10.12 19.52
N ARG A 120 5.19 9.28 20.49
CA ARG A 120 5.86 8.01 20.84
C ARG A 120 5.83 6.94 19.73
N ASN A 121 4.97 7.10 18.71
CA ASN A 121 4.82 6.16 17.60
C ASN A 121 5.54 6.63 16.32
N ARG A 122 6.46 7.56 16.43
CA ARG A 122 7.25 8.03 15.28
C ARG A 122 8.21 6.94 14.81
N ARG A 123 8.06 6.50 13.57
CA ARG A 123 8.96 5.57 12.90
C ARG A 123 9.81 6.32 11.89
N SER A 124 11.06 5.94 11.79
CA SER A 124 12.01 6.48 10.81
C SER A 124 12.35 5.40 9.80
N TYR A 125 12.24 5.74 8.52
CA TYR A 125 12.48 4.83 7.41
C TYR A 125 13.60 5.37 6.54
N ASN A 126 14.47 4.51 6.04
CA ASN A 126 15.46 4.91 5.05
C ASN A 126 14.74 5.33 3.76
N GLN A 127 15.31 6.30 3.06
CA GLN A 127 14.74 6.81 1.83
C GLN A 127 15.46 6.21 0.62
N VAL A 128 14.68 5.76 -0.37
CA VAL A 128 15.19 5.32 -1.67
C VAL A 128 15.80 6.49 -2.42
N VAL A 129 16.98 6.25 -2.94
CA VAL A 129 17.72 7.20 -3.78
C VAL A 129 17.43 6.92 -5.26
N ARG A 130 17.42 5.63 -5.63
CA ARG A 130 17.23 5.19 -7.02
C ARG A 130 16.46 3.87 -7.06
N VAL A 131 15.60 3.73 -8.05
CA VAL A 131 14.94 2.47 -8.39
C VAL A 131 15.68 1.86 -9.58
N ASP A 132 16.17 0.64 -9.42
CA ASP A 132 16.98 -0.04 -10.45
C ASP A 132 16.10 -0.92 -11.34
N ALA A 133 15.22 -1.73 -10.75
CA ALA A 133 14.36 -2.62 -11.50
C ALA A 133 12.95 -2.72 -10.89
N ILE A 134 11.97 -2.97 -11.75
CA ILE A 134 10.57 -3.20 -11.39
C ILE A 134 10.12 -4.47 -12.09
N ASN A 135 9.72 -5.49 -11.31
CA ASN A 135 9.35 -6.82 -11.82
C ASN A 135 10.43 -7.44 -12.72
N GLY A 136 11.71 -7.22 -12.41
CA GLY A 136 12.85 -7.69 -13.19
C GLY A 136 13.09 -6.94 -14.51
N GLN A 137 12.36 -5.83 -14.76
CA GLN A 137 12.49 -5.01 -15.96
C GLN A 137 13.04 -3.62 -15.63
N THR A 138 13.53 -2.92 -16.65
CA THR A 138 13.95 -1.51 -16.51
C THR A 138 12.74 -0.62 -16.17
N THR A 139 13.02 0.52 -15.54
CA THR A 139 11.98 1.50 -15.18
C THR A 139 11.22 2.03 -16.40
N GLU A 140 11.87 2.14 -17.57
CA GLU A 140 11.24 2.56 -18.82
C GLU A 140 10.24 1.51 -19.33
N ALA A 141 10.63 0.24 -19.35
CA ALA A 141 9.75 -0.86 -19.71
C ALA A 141 8.55 -0.96 -18.75
N ALA A 142 8.79 -0.75 -17.46
CA ALA A 142 7.73 -0.74 -16.45
C ALA A 142 6.71 0.39 -16.65
N LYS A 143 7.13 1.57 -17.10
CA LYS A 143 6.22 2.68 -17.45
C LYS A 143 5.34 2.37 -18.66
N ALA A 144 5.89 1.70 -19.65
CA ALA A 144 5.17 1.33 -20.88
C ALA A 144 4.09 0.27 -20.64
N ARG A 145 4.00 -0.33 -19.43
CA ARG A 145 3.00 -1.35 -19.09
C ARG A 145 1.58 -0.83 -19.24
N LYS A 146 0.72 -1.63 -19.85
CA LYS A 146 -0.72 -1.37 -19.84
C LYS A 146 -1.26 -1.48 -18.41
N GLU A 147 -2.25 -0.67 -18.10
CA GLU A 147 -2.99 -0.78 -16.84
C GLU A 147 -3.85 -2.04 -16.86
N PHE A 148 -3.99 -2.73 -15.72
CA PHE A 148 -4.71 -3.99 -15.63
C PHE A 148 -6.13 -3.92 -16.19
N HIS A 149 -6.87 -2.84 -15.89
CA HIS A 149 -8.25 -2.67 -16.36
C HIS A 149 -8.37 -2.39 -17.87
N LYS A 150 -7.26 -2.06 -18.55
CA LYS A 150 -7.18 -1.89 -20.00
C LYS A 150 -6.78 -3.16 -20.74
N LEU A 151 -6.51 -4.26 -20.00
CA LEU A 151 -6.21 -5.55 -20.60
C LEU A 151 -7.50 -6.20 -21.10
N THR A 152 -7.40 -6.87 -22.24
CA THR A 152 -8.51 -7.67 -22.76
C THR A 152 -8.65 -8.94 -21.93
N PRO A 153 -9.81 -9.19 -21.30
CA PRO A 153 -10.05 -10.43 -20.57
C PRO A 153 -10.12 -11.61 -21.57
N LEU A 154 -9.41 -12.67 -21.26
CA LEU A 154 -9.41 -13.90 -22.02
C LEU A 154 -10.04 -15.03 -21.20
N TYR A 155 -10.74 -15.93 -21.87
CA TYR A 155 -11.17 -17.18 -21.23
C TYR A 155 -9.96 -18.03 -20.86
N PRO A 156 -10.03 -18.81 -19.75
CA PRO A 156 -8.98 -19.76 -19.40
C PRO A 156 -8.76 -20.77 -20.53
N ASN A 157 -7.56 -20.80 -21.12
CA ASN A 157 -7.20 -21.69 -22.21
C ASN A 157 -6.21 -22.79 -21.79
N ARG A 158 -5.76 -22.78 -20.52
CA ARG A 158 -4.88 -23.79 -19.95
C ARG A 158 -5.65 -24.55 -18.86
N ARG A 159 -5.93 -25.82 -19.12
CA ARG A 159 -6.64 -26.68 -18.17
C ARG A 159 -5.74 -27.06 -16.99
N LEU A 160 -6.30 -27.02 -15.79
CA LEU A 160 -5.74 -27.65 -14.60
C LEU A 160 -6.15 -29.14 -14.63
N ARG A 161 -5.16 -30.03 -14.69
CA ARG A 161 -5.43 -31.47 -14.59
C ARG A 161 -5.55 -31.84 -13.12
N LEU A 162 -6.74 -32.33 -12.71
CA LEU A 162 -7.03 -32.67 -11.33
C LEU A 162 -6.94 -34.18 -11.05
N GLU A 163 -6.86 -35.02 -12.08
CA GLU A 163 -6.66 -36.46 -11.90
C GLU A 163 -5.26 -36.74 -11.34
N THR A 164 -5.16 -37.35 -10.18
CA THR A 164 -3.90 -37.73 -9.52
C THR A 164 -3.74 -39.23 -9.42
N ALA A 165 -4.79 -39.96 -8.99
CA ALA A 165 -4.76 -41.42 -8.87
C ALA A 165 -6.07 -42.02 -9.34
N PRO A 166 -6.05 -43.24 -9.91
CA PRO A 166 -7.26 -43.93 -10.44
C PRO A 166 -8.38 -44.10 -9.42
N LYS A 167 -8.04 -44.21 -8.14
CA LYS A 167 -9.00 -44.44 -7.04
C LYS A 167 -9.69 -43.17 -6.56
N ILE A 168 -9.16 -41.97 -6.89
CA ILE A 168 -9.74 -40.70 -6.48
C ILE A 168 -10.77 -40.29 -7.53
N LEU A 169 -12.01 -40.74 -7.34
CA LEU A 169 -13.08 -40.51 -8.34
C LEU A 169 -13.52 -39.04 -8.41
N THR A 170 -13.50 -38.30 -7.29
CA THR A 170 -14.00 -36.94 -7.21
C THR A 170 -13.31 -36.02 -8.24
N THR A 171 -11.99 -36.00 -8.23
CA THR A 171 -11.21 -35.14 -9.14
C THR A 171 -11.30 -35.60 -10.59
N ARG A 172 -11.44 -36.91 -10.84
CA ARG A 172 -11.66 -37.45 -12.19
C ARG A 172 -13.02 -37.06 -12.76
N VAL A 173 -14.07 -37.08 -11.92
CA VAL A 173 -15.41 -36.63 -12.34
C VAL A 173 -15.41 -35.16 -12.66
N ILE A 174 -14.75 -34.33 -11.86
CA ILE A 174 -14.62 -32.88 -12.14
C ILE A 174 -13.90 -32.66 -13.46
N ASP A 175 -12.79 -33.36 -13.70
CA ASP A 175 -12.02 -33.25 -14.94
C ASP A 175 -12.82 -33.64 -16.18
N LEU A 176 -13.75 -34.59 -16.03
CA LEU A 176 -14.58 -35.08 -17.13
C LEU A 176 -15.78 -34.18 -17.41
N VAL A 177 -16.48 -33.72 -16.36
CA VAL A 177 -17.77 -33.04 -16.48
C VAL A 177 -17.62 -31.53 -16.51
N MET A 178 -16.67 -31.00 -15.72
CA MET A 178 -16.47 -29.55 -15.55
C MET A 178 -15.00 -29.20 -15.38
N PRO A 179 -14.20 -29.30 -16.45
CA PRO A 179 -12.77 -29.01 -16.39
C PRO A 179 -12.52 -27.58 -15.93
N ILE A 180 -11.54 -27.40 -15.07
CA ILE A 180 -11.15 -26.10 -14.51
C ILE A 180 -9.89 -25.62 -15.21
N GLY A 181 -9.87 -24.35 -15.61
CA GLY A 181 -8.72 -23.70 -16.25
C GLY A 181 -7.95 -22.80 -15.27
N LYS A 182 -6.67 -22.55 -15.58
CA LYS A 182 -5.82 -21.62 -14.84
C LYS A 182 -6.40 -20.22 -14.89
N GLY A 183 -6.59 -19.58 -13.71
CA GLY A 183 -7.20 -18.26 -13.60
C GLY A 183 -8.73 -18.23 -13.65
N GLN A 184 -9.39 -19.39 -13.78
CA GLN A 184 -10.85 -19.47 -13.79
C GLN A 184 -11.42 -19.13 -12.40
N ARG A 185 -12.50 -18.37 -12.39
CA ARG A 185 -13.33 -18.16 -11.19
C ARG A 185 -14.50 -19.13 -11.24
N ALA A 186 -14.63 -19.94 -10.21
CA ALA A 186 -15.69 -20.93 -10.07
C ALA A 186 -16.41 -20.79 -8.74
N LEU A 187 -17.67 -21.20 -8.71
CA LEU A 187 -18.51 -21.23 -7.51
C LEU A 187 -18.98 -22.65 -7.25
N ILE A 188 -18.75 -23.16 -6.05
CA ILE A 188 -19.24 -24.46 -5.59
C ILE A 188 -20.42 -24.23 -4.66
N VAL A 189 -21.60 -24.58 -5.13
CA VAL A 189 -22.86 -24.44 -4.40
C VAL A 189 -23.39 -25.81 -4.05
N SER A 190 -23.72 -26.04 -2.78
CA SER A 190 -24.37 -27.26 -2.34
C SER A 190 -25.07 -27.06 -0.98
N PRO A 191 -26.03 -27.91 -0.59
CA PRO A 191 -26.61 -27.91 0.74
C PRO A 191 -25.57 -28.10 1.83
N PRO A 192 -25.88 -27.72 3.09
CA PRO A 192 -25.01 -28.05 4.24
C PRO A 192 -24.69 -29.55 4.30
N LYS A 193 -23.50 -29.90 4.76
CA LYS A 193 -23.01 -31.29 4.94
C LYS A 193 -22.89 -32.12 3.65
N ALA A 194 -22.95 -31.51 2.47
CA ALA A 194 -22.83 -32.22 1.18
C ALA A 194 -21.38 -32.45 0.70
N GLY A 195 -20.38 -32.20 1.54
CA GLY A 195 -18.97 -32.45 1.21
C GLY A 195 -18.25 -31.33 0.46
N LYS A 196 -18.74 -30.05 0.51
CA LYS A 196 -18.07 -28.90 -0.13
C LYS A 196 -16.60 -28.79 0.23
N THR A 197 -16.28 -28.84 1.51
CA THR A 197 -14.91 -28.73 2.01
C THR A 197 -14.04 -29.88 1.49
N THR A 198 -14.57 -31.10 1.44
CA THR A 198 -13.85 -32.27 0.90
C THR A 198 -13.52 -32.08 -0.58
N ILE A 199 -14.47 -31.58 -1.37
CA ILE A 199 -14.25 -31.28 -2.80
C ILE A 199 -13.14 -30.22 -2.95
N LEU A 200 -13.19 -29.12 -2.16
CA LEU A 200 -12.17 -28.07 -2.19
C LEU A 200 -10.79 -28.60 -1.81
N GLN A 201 -10.70 -29.43 -0.77
CA GLN A 201 -9.45 -30.06 -0.37
C GLN A 201 -8.90 -30.98 -1.46
N ASN A 202 -9.75 -31.79 -2.10
CA ASN A 202 -9.34 -32.67 -3.18
C ASN A 202 -8.84 -31.87 -4.39
N ILE A 203 -9.50 -30.77 -4.75
CA ILE A 203 -9.07 -29.88 -5.84
C ILE A 203 -7.71 -29.25 -5.47
N ALA A 204 -7.57 -28.69 -4.26
CA ALA A 204 -6.32 -28.05 -3.83
C ALA A 204 -5.14 -29.04 -3.82
N ASN A 205 -5.34 -30.24 -3.28
CA ASN A 205 -4.33 -31.29 -3.29
C ASN A 205 -3.95 -31.73 -4.70
N ALA A 206 -4.92 -31.84 -5.59
CA ALA A 206 -4.69 -32.20 -6.98
C ALA A 206 -3.91 -31.12 -7.73
N ILE A 207 -4.23 -29.84 -7.49
CA ILE A 207 -3.49 -28.71 -8.09
C ILE A 207 -2.05 -28.71 -7.57
N ALA A 208 -1.85 -28.81 -6.26
CA ALA A 208 -0.51 -28.85 -5.67
C ALA A 208 0.35 -30.02 -6.20
N THR A 209 -0.27 -31.16 -6.50
CA THR A 209 0.42 -32.33 -7.04
C THR A 209 0.78 -32.17 -8.52
N ASN A 210 -0.17 -31.73 -9.35
CA ASN A 210 -0.02 -31.73 -10.80
C ASN A 210 0.45 -30.40 -11.39
N ASN A 211 0.31 -29.29 -10.63
CA ASN A 211 0.62 -27.94 -11.08
C ASN A 211 1.37 -27.17 -9.97
N PRO A 212 2.60 -27.58 -9.63
CA PRO A 212 3.36 -27.00 -8.53
C PRO A 212 3.71 -25.52 -8.72
N GLU A 213 3.56 -25.02 -9.94
CA GLU A 213 3.73 -23.60 -10.27
C GLU A 213 2.55 -22.71 -9.83
N CYS A 214 1.42 -23.30 -9.40
CA CYS A 214 0.26 -22.58 -8.91
C CYS A 214 0.37 -22.29 -7.42
N TYR A 215 0.08 -21.05 -7.04
CA TYR A 215 0.01 -20.57 -5.66
C TYR A 215 -1.43 -20.44 -5.19
#